data_9c79f313c24651b8dc5c90dc67b61303
#
_entry.id   9c79f313c24651b8dc5c90dc67b61303
#
_cell.length_a   1.000
_cell.length_b   1.000
_cell.length_c   1.000
_cell.angle_alpha   90.00
_cell.angle_beta   90.00
_cell.angle_gamma   90.00
#
_symmetry.space_group_name_H-M   'P 1'
#
loop_
_entity.id
_entity.type
_entity.pdbx_description
1 polymer ?
#
loop_
_entity_poly.entity_id
_entity_poly.type
_entity_poly.pdbx_seq_one_letter_code
_entity_poly.pdbx_strand_id
1 'polypeptide(L)'
;AIENALHEYIKGKDARIGVAVIINGKDTVSVNGNRDFPMMSVIKFPLALTVAHWINTNGMSLNDTVTFSEKAMKEDTYSPMLKKYGKNRNTMTIRELLEWSLVESDNNAADILLHRVGGTSGVTSIMRQMGISDEIVIGASEEDMHRDPYLSYLNRTTPLAMAQLFNRFDAEMRNTSLSYSEIATML
;
A
#
# COMPACT_ATOMS: atom_id res chain seq x y z
N ALA A 1 27.37 2.83 -14.84
CA ALA A 1 26.69 2.86 -16.13
C ALA A 1 25.20 3.24 -16.00
N ILE A 2 24.33 2.43 -15.36
CA ILE A 2 22.87 2.72 -15.23
C ILE A 2 22.64 3.97 -14.37
N GLU A 3 23.30 4.09 -13.22
CA GLU A 3 23.16 5.23 -12.33
C GLU A 3 23.48 6.56 -13.02
N ASN A 4 24.58 6.62 -13.78
CA ASN A 4 24.92 7.80 -14.56
C ASN A 4 23.87 8.14 -15.62
N ALA A 5 23.31 7.14 -16.29
CA ALA A 5 22.24 7.33 -17.27
C ALA A 5 20.97 7.89 -16.62
N LEU A 6 20.63 7.40 -15.42
CA LEU A 6 19.50 7.93 -14.63
C LEU A 6 19.73 9.37 -14.20
N HIS A 7 20.93 9.69 -13.70
CA HIS A 7 21.31 11.06 -13.33
C HIS A 7 21.17 12.03 -14.51
N GLU A 8 21.72 11.67 -15.67
CA GLU A 8 21.62 12.51 -16.87
C GLU A 8 20.16 12.64 -17.36
N TYR A 9 19.37 11.56 -17.27
CA TYR A 9 17.96 11.59 -17.69
C TYR A 9 17.08 12.51 -16.83
N ILE A 10 17.31 12.56 -15.51
CA ILE A 10 16.52 13.41 -14.60
C ILE A 10 17.03 14.86 -14.53
N LYS A 11 18.24 15.11 -14.98
CA LYS A 11 18.89 16.43 -14.97
C LYS A 11 18.07 17.44 -15.78
N GLY A 12 17.81 18.60 -15.20
CA GLY A 12 17.07 19.68 -15.85
C GLY A 12 15.55 19.48 -15.94
N LYS A 13 15.02 18.40 -15.37
CA LYS A 13 13.55 18.24 -15.23
C LYS A 13 13.04 19.11 -14.07
N ASP A 14 11.95 19.83 -14.29
CA ASP A 14 11.28 20.62 -13.26
C ASP A 14 10.45 19.72 -12.33
N ALA A 15 11.14 18.80 -11.68
CA ALA A 15 10.52 17.84 -10.75
C ALA A 15 11.56 17.30 -9.77
N ARG A 16 11.12 16.95 -8.57
CA ARG A 16 11.91 16.17 -7.62
C ARG A 16 11.69 14.68 -7.92
N ILE A 17 12.71 13.99 -8.37
CA ILE A 17 12.66 12.59 -8.82
C ILE A 17 13.57 11.74 -7.96
N GLY A 18 13.04 10.61 -7.47
CA GLY A 18 13.79 9.55 -6.81
C GLY A 18 13.56 8.22 -7.55
N VAL A 19 14.62 7.45 -7.72
CA VAL A 19 14.57 6.14 -8.37
C VAL A 19 15.40 5.14 -7.58
N ALA A 20 14.87 3.94 -7.42
CA ALA A 20 15.64 2.80 -6.94
C ALA A 20 15.28 1.57 -7.79
N VAL A 21 16.28 0.81 -8.17
CA VAL A 21 16.17 -0.40 -8.98
C VAL A 21 16.99 -1.50 -8.32
N ILE A 22 16.37 -2.64 -8.10
CA ILE A 22 17.04 -3.86 -7.65
C ILE A 22 17.04 -4.85 -8.82
N ILE A 23 18.23 -5.24 -9.27
CA ILE A 23 18.42 -6.10 -10.42
C ILE A 23 18.74 -7.51 -9.94
N ASN A 24 17.96 -8.50 -10.37
CA ASN A 24 18.12 -9.91 -9.99
C ASN A 24 18.20 -10.14 -8.46
N GLY A 25 17.51 -9.30 -7.68
CA GLY A 25 17.48 -9.41 -6.23
C GLY A 25 18.79 -9.05 -5.50
N LYS A 26 19.79 -8.53 -6.20
CA LYS A 26 21.14 -8.32 -5.65
C LYS A 26 21.70 -6.92 -5.89
N ASP A 27 21.78 -6.52 -7.14
CA ASP A 27 22.43 -5.27 -7.50
C ASP A 27 21.46 -4.10 -7.36
N THR A 28 21.80 -3.14 -6.52
CA THR A 28 20.96 -1.97 -6.26
C THR A 28 21.58 -0.73 -6.90
N VAL A 29 20.78 -0.03 -7.69
CA VAL A 29 21.08 1.28 -8.27
C VAL A 29 20.05 2.27 -7.80
N SER A 30 20.46 3.44 -7.33
CA SER A 30 19.50 4.47 -6.91
C SER A 30 20.00 5.89 -7.17
N VAL A 31 19.05 6.78 -7.47
CA VAL A 31 19.23 8.23 -7.53
C VAL A 31 18.20 8.87 -6.63
N ASN A 32 18.63 9.68 -5.66
CA ASN A 32 17.80 10.21 -4.59
C ASN A 32 17.03 9.09 -3.82
N GLY A 33 17.61 7.89 -3.76
CA GLY A 33 16.97 6.68 -3.24
C GLY A 33 16.60 6.75 -1.76
N ASN A 34 17.30 7.59 -0.98
CA ASN A 34 17.08 7.78 0.46
C ASN A 34 16.28 9.06 0.79
N ARG A 35 15.72 9.75 -0.21
CA ARG A 35 14.86 10.90 0.03
C ARG A 35 13.43 10.49 0.25
N ASP A 36 12.75 11.16 1.18
CA ASP A 36 11.32 10.97 1.43
C ASP A 36 10.47 11.53 0.27
N PHE A 37 9.49 10.71 -0.11
CA PHE A 37 8.43 11.09 -1.04
C PHE A 37 7.06 10.70 -0.47
N PRO A 38 6.01 11.50 -0.70
CA PRO A 38 4.64 11.08 -0.37
C PRO A 38 4.26 9.86 -1.23
N MET A 39 3.66 8.85 -0.58
CA MET A 39 3.33 7.60 -1.27
C MET A 39 2.08 7.69 -2.15
N MET A 40 1.13 8.57 -1.80
CA MET A 40 -0.19 8.56 -2.42
C MET A 40 -0.76 7.13 -2.41
N SER A 41 -1.31 6.62 -3.50
CA SER A 41 -1.86 5.25 -3.57
C SER A 41 -0.84 4.12 -3.42
N VAL A 42 0.45 4.39 -3.41
CA VAL A 42 1.47 3.37 -3.12
C VAL A 42 1.30 2.78 -1.71
N ILE A 43 0.65 3.50 -0.78
CA ILE A 43 0.33 2.99 0.57
C ILE A 43 -0.47 1.68 0.53
N LYS A 44 -1.24 1.44 -0.53
CA LYS A 44 -2.13 0.29 -0.65
C LYS A 44 -1.38 -1.03 -0.70
N PHE A 45 -0.14 -1.03 -1.22
CA PHE A 45 0.70 -2.23 -1.22
C PHE A 45 1.16 -2.64 0.20
N PRO A 46 1.87 -1.81 0.99
CA PRO A 46 2.22 -2.20 2.35
C PRO A 46 0.99 -2.43 3.24
N LEU A 47 -0.14 -1.73 3.01
CA LEU A 47 -1.40 -2.03 3.68
C LEU A 47 -1.89 -3.44 3.36
N ALA A 48 -1.87 -3.85 2.10
CA ALA A 48 -2.28 -5.21 1.70
C ALA A 48 -1.40 -6.28 2.34
N LEU A 49 -0.08 -6.08 2.41
CA LEU A 49 0.82 -7.00 3.12
C LEU A 49 0.49 -7.08 4.61
N THR A 50 0.14 -5.96 5.23
CA THR A 50 -0.31 -5.89 6.62
C THR A 50 -1.59 -6.69 6.83
N VAL A 51 -2.57 -6.55 5.93
CA VAL A 51 -3.83 -7.31 5.97
C VAL A 51 -3.56 -8.82 5.81
N ALA A 52 -2.70 -9.22 4.87
CA ALA A 52 -2.33 -10.62 4.68
C ALA A 52 -1.65 -11.22 5.94
N HIS A 53 -0.74 -10.48 6.54
CA HIS A 53 -0.10 -10.90 7.78
C HIS A 53 -1.13 -11.05 8.92
N TRP A 54 -2.02 -10.06 9.06
CA TRP A 54 -3.08 -10.08 10.05
C TRP A 54 -4.03 -11.28 9.87
N ILE A 55 -4.42 -11.62 8.62
CA ILE A 55 -5.21 -12.81 8.30
C ILE A 55 -4.45 -14.06 8.76
N ASN A 56 -3.21 -14.23 8.37
CA ASN A 56 -2.40 -15.41 8.65
C ASN A 56 -2.19 -15.63 10.16
N THR A 57 -1.97 -14.53 10.91
CA THR A 57 -1.70 -14.61 12.36
C THR A 57 -2.97 -14.82 13.19
N ASN A 58 -4.14 -14.48 12.67
CA ASN A 58 -5.43 -14.63 13.37
C ASN A 58 -6.25 -15.84 12.88
N GLY A 59 -5.68 -16.71 12.03
CA GLY A 59 -6.37 -17.89 11.51
C GLY A 59 -7.58 -17.55 10.65
N MET A 60 -7.55 -16.41 9.98
CA MET A 60 -8.64 -15.94 9.11
C MET A 60 -8.41 -16.33 7.67
N SER A 61 -9.42 -16.11 6.83
CA SER A 61 -9.42 -16.39 5.40
C SER A 61 -9.69 -15.10 4.60
N LEU A 62 -9.17 -15.05 3.38
CA LEU A 62 -9.55 -14.03 2.40
C LEU A 62 -11.05 -14.04 2.07
N ASN A 63 -11.73 -15.16 2.28
CA ASN A 63 -13.17 -15.29 2.07
C ASN A 63 -14.00 -14.83 3.28
N ASP A 64 -13.36 -14.51 4.42
CA ASP A 64 -14.07 -13.93 5.55
C ASP A 64 -14.58 -12.55 5.18
N THR A 65 -15.77 -12.24 5.70
CA THR A 65 -16.47 -11.01 5.38
C THR A 65 -16.16 -9.89 6.36
N VAL A 66 -16.10 -8.69 5.82
CA VAL A 66 -16.04 -7.44 6.58
C VAL A 66 -17.35 -6.71 6.39
N THR A 67 -18.03 -6.42 7.51
CA THR A 67 -19.22 -5.55 7.53
C THR A 67 -18.77 -4.15 7.91
N PHE A 68 -19.25 -3.15 7.19
CA PHE A 68 -18.94 -1.74 7.39
C PHE A 68 -20.19 -0.88 7.30
N SER A 69 -20.17 0.29 7.91
CA SER A 69 -21.31 1.21 7.88
C SER A 69 -21.38 1.96 6.55
N GLU A 70 -22.54 2.51 6.22
CA GLU A 70 -22.69 3.41 5.06
C GLU A 70 -21.73 4.61 5.11
N LYS A 71 -21.37 5.05 6.32
CA LYS A 71 -20.41 6.15 6.52
C LYS A 71 -19.00 5.83 6.04
N ALA A 72 -18.65 4.55 5.93
CA ALA A 72 -17.37 4.12 5.36
C ALA A 72 -17.32 4.29 3.82
N MET A 73 -18.48 4.45 3.18
CA MET A 73 -18.61 4.68 1.73
C MET A 73 -18.70 6.18 1.46
N LYS A 74 -17.53 6.85 1.45
CA LYS A 74 -17.42 8.28 1.18
C LYS A 74 -17.68 8.59 -0.30
N GLU A 75 -18.48 9.62 -0.58
CA GLU A 75 -18.85 10.04 -1.94
C GLU A 75 -17.83 11.00 -2.55
N ASP A 76 -17.11 11.69 -1.71
CA ASP A 76 -16.18 12.76 -2.05
C ASP A 76 -14.74 12.27 -2.28
N THR A 77 -14.55 10.97 -2.51
CA THR A 77 -13.25 10.37 -2.80
C THR A 77 -13.31 9.50 -4.06
N TYR A 78 -12.13 9.12 -4.59
CA TYR A 78 -12.08 8.20 -5.72
C TYR A 78 -12.46 6.78 -5.28
N SER A 79 -13.63 6.31 -5.72
CA SER A 79 -14.13 4.98 -5.38
C SER A 79 -14.97 4.38 -6.52
N PRO A 80 -14.35 3.59 -7.41
CA PRO A 80 -15.08 2.78 -8.39
C PRO A 80 -16.01 1.76 -7.74
N MET A 81 -15.64 1.24 -6.57
CA MET A 81 -16.47 0.33 -5.77
C MET A 81 -17.80 0.98 -5.39
N LEU A 82 -17.77 2.21 -4.90
CA LEU A 82 -18.98 2.97 -4.58
C LEU A 82 -19.85 3.22 -5.82
N LYS A 83 -19.22 3.55 -6.96
CA LYS A 83 -19.94 3.74 -8.23
C LYS A 83 -20.66 2.47 -8.67
N LYS A 84 -20.06 1.30 -8.46
CA LYS A 84 -20.62 0.00 -8.87
C LYS A 84 -21.75 -0.47 -7.96
N TYR A 85 -21.60 -0.33 -6.64
CA TYR A 85 -22.52 -0.96 -5.68
C TYR A 85 -23.40 0.03 -4.93
N GLY A 86 -23.10 1.33 -4.97
CA GLY A 86 -23.77 2.31 -4.13
C GLY A 86 -23.48 2.11 -2.64
N LYS A 87 -24.24 2.77 -1.78
CA LYS A 87 -24.10 2.66 -0.31
C LYS A 87 -24.82 1.45 0.28
N ASN A 88 -25.63 0.75 -0.53
CA ASN A 88 -26.48 -0.36 -0.04
C ASN A 88 -25.66 -1.63 0.25
N ARG A 89 -24.49 -1.79 -0.34
CA ARG A 89 -23.64 -2.94 -0.07
C ARG A 89 -22.70 -2.61 1.08
N ASN A 90 -22.93 -3.23 2.21
CA ASN A 90 -22.22 -3.00 3.47
C ASN A 90 -21.42 -4.21 3.96
N THR A 91 -21.30 -5.24 3.14
CA THR A 91 -20.54 -6.46 3.45
C THR A 91 -19.80 -6.93 2.22
N MET A 92 -18.50 -7.15 2.35
CA MET A 92 -17.62 -7.69 1.31
C MET A 92 -16.62 -8.65 1.91
N THR A 93 -16.10 -9.59 1.12
CA THR A 93 -14.97 -10.40 1.55
C THR A 93 -13.69 -9.55 1.59
N ILE A 94 -12.72 -10.01 2.40
CA ILE A 94 -11.39 -9.35 2.45
C ILE A 94 -10.75 -9.39 1.06
N ARG A 95 -10.91 -10.49 0.31
CA ARG A 95 -10.47 -10.61 -1.08
C ARG A 95 -11.02 -9.50 -1.96
N GLU A 96 -12.35 -9.30 -1.98
CA GLU A 96 -12.98 -8.24 -2.78
C GLU A 96 -12.43 -6.85 -2.42
N LEU A 97 -12.26 -6.57 -1.12
CA LEU A 97 -11.70 -5.28 -0.68
C LEU A 97 -10.25 -5.10 -1.12
N LEU A 98 -9.42 -6.15 -1.08
CA LEU A 98 -8.04 -6.11 -1.59
C LEU A 98 -8.02 -5.88 -3.11
N GLU A 99 -8.87 -6.57 -3.88
CA GLU A 99 -8.98 -6.36 -5.32
C GLU A 99 -9.37 -4.91 -5.65
N TRP A 100 -10.40 -4.37 -5.00
CA TRP A 100 -10.77 -2.97 -5.19
C TRP A 100 -9.64 -2.00 -4.83
N SER A 101 -8.95 -2.27 -3.72
CA SER A 101 -7.86 -1.41 -3.25
C SER A 101 -6.64 -1.46 -4.16
N LEU A 102 -6.18 -2.66 -4.56
CA LEU A 102 -4.93 -2.83 -5.31
C LEU A 102 -5.11 -2.65 -6.81
N VAL A 103 -6.15 -3.25 -7.41
CA VAL A 103 -6.34 -3.24 -8.87
C VAL A 103 -6.98 -1.94 -9.34
N GLU A 104 -8.01 -1.49 -8.63
CA GLU A 104 -8.79 -0.31 -9.02
C GLU A 104 -8.37 0.96 -8.22
N SER A 105 -7.42 0.83 -7.32
CA SER A 105 -6.96 1.93 -6.45
C SER A 105 -8.09 2.61 -5.66
N ASP A 106 -9.10 1.85 -5.24
CA ASP A 106 -10.27 2.34 -4.52
C ASP A 106 -9.92 2.83 -3.11
N ASN A 107 -10.27 4.07 -2.79
CA ASN A 107 -9.93 4.69 -1.52
C ASN A 107 -10.83 4.21 -0.37
N ASN A 108 -12.13 3.99 -0.62
CA ASN A 108 -13.02 3.45 0.40
C ASN A 108 -12.62 2.02 0.79
N ALA A 109 -12.26 1.19 -0.17
CA ALA A 109 -11.79 -0.17 0.10
C ALA A 109 -10.49 -0.16 0.93
N ALA A 110 -9.55 0.73 0.59
CA ALA A 110 -8.32 0.91 1.37
C ALA A 110 -8.60 1.32 2.82
N ASP A 111 -9.48 2.30 3.04
CA ASP A 111 -9.84 2.77 4.38
C ASP A 111 -10.59 1.72 5.19
N ILE A 112 -11.49 0.96 4.58
CA ILE A 112 -12.17 -0.16 5.26
C ILE A 112 -11.14 -1.20 5.74
N LEU A 113 -10.16 -1.55 4.90
CA LEU A 113 -9.08 -2.48 5.27
C LEU A 113 -8.19 -1.89 6.36
N LEU A 114 -7.81 -0.61 6.24
CA LEU A 114 -7.01 0.10 7.24
C LEU A 114 -7.69 0.06 8.61
N HIS A 115 -8.98 0.39 8.67
CA HIS A 115 -9.75 0.37 9.92
C HIS A 115 -9.85 -1.06 10.49
N ARG A 116 -9.98 -2.07 9.63
CA ARG A 116 -10.07 -3.46 10.04
C ARG A 116 -8.84 -3.96 10.79
N VAL A 117 -7.66 -3.49 10.43
CA VAL A 117 -6.38 -3.86 11.07
C VAL A 117 -5.97 -2.89 12.20
N GLY A 118 -6.87 -2.01 12.65
CA GLY A 118 -6.64 -1.11 13.78
C GLY A 118 -6.16 0.29 13.43
N GLY A 119 -6.46 0.76 12.22
CA GLY A 119 -6.08 2.09 11.75
C GLY A 119 -4.58 2.22 11.49
N THR A 120 -4.09 3.44 11.37
CA THR A 120 -2.66 3.72 11.11
C THR A 120 -1.75 3.15 12.19
N SER A 121 -2.17 3.18 13.45
CA SER A 121 -1.42 2.58 14.58
C SER A 121 -1.31 1.07 14.47
N GLY A 122 -2.42 0.39 14.09
CA GLY A 122 -2.44 -1.05 13.89
C GLY A 122 -1.54 -1.47 12.73
N VAL A 123 -1.64 -0.78 11.60
CA VAL A 123 -0.76 -1.00 10.43
C VAL A 123 0.70 -0.83 10.82
N THR A 124 1.06 0.26 11.50
CA THR A 124 2.43 0.51 11.95
C THR A 124 2.93 -0.61 12.84
N SER A 125 2.14 -1.04 13.82
CA SER A 125 2.50 -2.15 14.72
C SER A 125 2.78 -3.44 13.95
N ILE A 126 1.88 -3.81 13.04
CA ILE A 126 2.02 -5.03 12.23
C ILE A 126 3.21 -4.93 11.28
N MET A 127 3.42 -3.81 10.61
CA MET A 127 4.60 -3.60 9.75
C MET A 127 5.91 -3.81 10.54
N ARG A 128 6.00 -3.33 11.77
CA ARG A 128 7.20 -3.54 12.62
C ARG A 128 7.36 -5.01 13.02
N GLN A 129 6.27 -5.72 13.33
CA GLN A 129 6.30 -7.17 13.57
C GLN A 129 6.79 -7.95 12.35
N MET A 130 6.42 -7.51 11.15
CA MET A 130 6.90 -8.08 9.88
C MET A 130 8.35 -7.71 9.56
N GLY A 131 8.99 -6.83 10.33
CA GLY A 131 10.34 -6.31 10.04
C GLY A 131 10.39 -5.40 8.80
N ILE A 132 9.28 -4.74 8.46
CA ILE A 132 9.25 -3.73 7.41
C ILE A 132 9.96 -2.47 7.92
N SER A 133 10.74 -1.84 7.03
CA SER A 133 11.52 -0.63 7.33
C SER A 133 10.66 0.49 7.92
N ASP A 134 11.20 1.23 8.88
CA ASP A 134 10.59 2.42 9.47
C ASP A 134 10.63 3.65 8.54
N GLU A 135 11.31 3.54 7.42
CA GLU A 135 11.23 4.52 6.31
C GLU A 135 9.91 4.43 5.53
N ILE A 136 9.12 3.36 5.74
CA ILE A 136 7.76 3.23 5.19
C ILE A 136 6.78 3.60 6.31
N VAL A 137 6.15 4.77 6.17
CA VAL A 137 5.26 5.35 7.19
C VAL A 137 3.87 5.54 6.61
N ILE A 138 2.87 4.98 7.28
CA ILE A 138 1.44 5.20 6.98
C ILE A 138 0.85 5.91 8.20
N GLY A 139 0.73 7.22 8.12
CA GLY A 139 0.29 8.09 9.20
C GLY A 139 -1.10 8.72 9.00
N ALA A 140 -1.71 8.54 7.83
CA ALA A 140 -3.03 9.07 7.50
C ALA A 140 -3.85 8.06 6.68
N SER A 141 -5.18 8.07 6.87
CA SER A 141 -6.13 7.36 6.02
C SER A 141 -6.40 8.13 4.72
N GLU A 142 -7.09 7.52 3.76
CA GLU A 142 -7.57 8.21 2.56
C GLU A 142 -8.58 9.32 2.92
N GLU A 143 -9.44 9.09 3.92
CA GLU A 143 -10.36 10.09 4.46
C GLU A 143 -9.61 11.28 5.07
N ASP A 144 -8.54 11.04 5.83
CA ASP A 144 -7.71 12.11 6.40
C ASP A 144 -7.07 12.97 5.31
N MET A 145 -6.48 12.33 4.29
CA MET A 145 -5.84 13.03 3.17
C MET A 145 -6.85 13.81 2.31
N HIS A 146 -8.09 13.30 2.19
CA HIS A 146 -9.14 14.01 1.48
C HIS A 146 -9.58 15.27 2.26
N ARG A 147 -9.74 15.16 3.59
CA ARG A 147 -10.11 16.27 4.47
C ARG A 147 -9.04 17.36 4.51
N ASP A 148 -7.78 16.98 4.56
CA ASP A 148 -6.62 17.86 4.53
C ASP A 148 -5.51 17.28 3.65
N PRO A 149 -5.32 17.82 2.42
CA PRO A 149 -4.30 17.30 1.49
C PRO A 149 -2.88 17.33 2.03
N TYR A 150 -2.55 18.19 3.01
CA TYR A 150 -1.23 18.21 3.63
C TYR A 150 -0.94 16.93 4.45
N LEU A 151 -1.98 16.22 4.91
CA LEU A 151 -1.81 14.95 5.61
C LEU A 151 -1.26 13.84 4.70
N SER A 152 -1.29 14.02 3.38
CA SER A 152 -0.65 13.09 2.43
C SER A 152 0.86 12.96 2.67
N TYR A 153 1.51 13.97 3.24
CA TYR A 153 2.92 13.92 3.61
C TYR A 153 3.21 13.06 4.84
N LEU A 154 2.19 12.65 5.60
CA LEU A 154 2.32 11.67 6.67
C LEU A 154 2.46 10.23 6.14
N ASN A 155 2.06 10.00 4.88
CA ASN A 155 2.26 8.75 4.16
C ASN A 155 3.48 8.89 3.26
N ARG A 156 4.63 8.46 3.73
CA ARG A 156 5.90 8.67 3.04
C ARG A 156 6.76 7.43 3.03
N THR A 157 7.60 7.36 2.02
CA THR A 157 8.64 6.34 1.91
C THR A 157 9.82 6.87 1.11
N THR A 158 10.95 6.17 1.17
CA THR A 158 12.06 6.36 0.25
C THR A 158 11.90 5.38 -0.94
N PRO A 159 12.37 5.74 -2.15
CA PRO A 159 12.38 4.80 -3.28
C PRO A 159 13.11 3.50 -2.95
N LEU A 160 14.22 3.58 -2.21
CA LEU A 160 15.00 2.40 -1.84
C LEU A 160 14.24 1.48 -0.88
N ALA A 161 13.60 2.03 0.17
CA ALA A 161 12.83 1.24 1.12
C ALA A 161 11.66 0.52 0.43
N MET A 162 10.97 1.18 -0.49
CA MET A 162 9.88 0.57 -1.24
C MET A 162 10.38 -0.50 -2.22
N ALA A 163 11.48 -0.27 -2.94
CA ALA A 163 12.08 -1.28 -3.81
C ALA A 163 12.53 -2.52 -3.01
N GLN A 164 13.12 -2.32 -1.83
CA GLN A 164 13.50 -3.41 -0.92
C GLN A 164 12.28 -4.19 -0.41
N LEU A 165 11.17 -3.51 -0.11
CA LEU A 165 9.92 -4.19 0.29
C LEU A 165 9.36 -5.05 -0.84
N PHE A 166 9.32 -4.54 -2.09
CA PHE A 166 8.91 -5.33 -3.25
C PHE A 166 9.82 -6.53 -3.48
N ASN A 167 11.13 -6.35 -3.43
CA ASN A 167 12.10 -7.43 -3.59
C ASN A 167 11.93 -8.51 -2.51
N ARG A 168 11.74 -8.12 -1.25
CA ARG A 168 11.50 -9.05 -0.14
C ARG A 168 10.17 -9.79 -0.30
N PHE A 169 9.12 -9.09 -0.73
CA PHE A 169 7.82 -9.70 -1.01
C PHE A 169 7.96 -10.79 -2.08
N ASP A 170 8.59 -10.49 -3.20
CA ASP A 170 8.77 -11.44 -4.31
C ASP A 170 9.64 -12.64 -3.91
N ALA A 171 10.75 -12.39 -3.22
CA ALA A 171 11.72 -13.43 -2.88
C ALA A 171 11.28 -14.32 -1.69
N GLU A 172 10.65 -13.73 -0.66
CA GLU A 172 10.47 -14.37 0.63
C GLU A 172 9.00 -14.60 1.04
N MET A 173 8.06 -13.79 0.55
CA MET A 173 6.71 -13.76 1.10
C MET A 173 5.64 -14.35 0.18
N ARG A 174 5.67 -14.03 -1.11
CA ARG A 174 4.57 -14.29 -2.06
C ARG A 174 4.08 -15.74 -2.10
N ASN A 175 4.92 -16.70 -1.79
CA ASN A 175 4.61 -18.13 -1.84
C ASN A 175 4.41 -18.76 -0.46
N THR A 176 4.42 -17.98 0.62
CA THR A 176 4.35 -18.52 2.00
C THR A 176 2.91 -18.76 2.48
N SER A 177 1.94 -18.12 1.86
CA SER A 177 0.51 -18.31 2.16
C SER A 177 -0.36 -17.94 0.97
N LEU A 178 -1.63 -18.41 1.01
CA LEU A 178 -2.62 -18.07 -0.01
C LEU A 178 -2.86 -16.55 -0.08
N SER A 179 -2.93 -15.88 1.06
CA SER A 179 -3.16 -14.43 1.12
C SER A 179 -2.05 -13.63 0.43
N TYR A 180 -0.79 -14.01 0.60
CA TYR A 180 0.32 -13.36 -0.10
C TYR A 180 0.35 -13.71 -1.59
N SER A 181 0.05 -14.95 -1.98
CA SER A 181 0.04 -15.32 -3.40
C SER A 181 -1.10 -14.65 -4.17
N GLU A 182 -2.24 -14.44 -3.54
CA GLU A 182 -3.36 -13.67 -4.12
C GLU A 182 -2.97 -12.19 -4.31
N ILE A 183 -2.31 -11.55 -3.33
CA ILE A 183 -1.79 -10.20 -3.51
C ILE A 183 -0.84 -10.13 -4.71
N ALA A 184 0.03 -11.13 -4.88
CA ALA A 184 0.94 -11.17 -6.02
C ALA A 184 0.23 -11.25 -7.38
N THR A 185 -1.00 -11.76 -7.43
CA THR A 185 -1.81 -11.78 -8.66
C THR A 185 -2.56 -10.48 -8.92
N MET A 186 -2.72 -9.63 -7.91
CA MET A 186 -3.39 -8.32 -7.99
C MET A 186 -2.43 -7.17 -8.34
N LEU A 187 -1.11 -7.39 -8.21
CA LEU A 187 -0.06 -6.41 -8.53
C LEU A 187 0.36 -6.46 -10.00
#